data_9b052be38d73ba853f6d06eb9d08de48
#
_entry.id   9b052be38d73ba853f6d06eb9d08de48
#
_cell.length_a   1.000
_cell.length_b   1.000
_cell.length_c   1.000
_cell.angle_alpha   90.00
_cell.angle_beta   90.00
_cell.angle_gamma   90.00
#
_symmetry.space_group_name_H-M   'P 1'
#
loop_
_entity.id
_entity.type
_entity.pdbx_description
1 polymer ?
#
loop_
_entity_poly.entity_id
_entity_poly.type
_entity_poly.pdbx_seq_one_letter_code
_entity_poly.pdbx_strand_id
1 'polypeptide(L)'
;MTSLEELSNIASQVRRDILRMVTKAKSGHPGGSLSSTDILTALFFRVMDHDPATWTRQTAGQDAFLLSAGHLAPVLYSVLAHAGYFPVSELATLRDFGSRLQGHPSTEHNLPGIILPSGSLGQGLSAAAGIALAKRLDGDPHRVFVLCGDGESEEGQIWEAAMFAAHQGLDKLVAMTDWNGQQIDGRVEDVAGLDALEEKWTAFGWNVVVADGHDFSSILQAFEIACAAANGKPTMILFQTEMGHGVDFMAGTHQWHGKAPSEEQCAAALAQLKETLGDY
;
A
#
# COMPACT_ATOMS: atom_id res chain seq x y z
N MET A 1 -20.81 -7.32 -3.21
CA MET A 1 -19.80 -6.50 -2.52
C MET A 1 -19.26 -7.29 -1.35
N THR A 2 -17.95 -7.35 -1.17
CA THR A 2 -17.27 -8.03 -0.06
C THR A 2 -17.72 -7.45 1.29
N SER A 3 -18.17 -8.26 2.24
CA SER A 3 -18.61 -7.83 3.57
C SER A 3 -17.40 -7.44 4.45
N LEU A 4 -17.66 -6.75 5.58
CA LEU A 4 -16.60 -6.42 6.54
C LEU A 4 -15.94 -7.69 7.13
N GLU A 5 -16.74 -8.74 7.35
CA GLU A 5 -16.22 -10.03 7.83
C GLU A 5 -15.31 -10.70 6.80
N GLU A 6 -15.69 -10.68 5.52
CA GLU A 6 -14.86 -11.19 4.43
C GLU A 6 -13.56 -10.38 4.30
N LEU A 7 -13.60 -9.05 4.41
CA LEU A 7 -12.39 -8.22 4.42
C LEU A 7 -11.47 -8.59 5.59
N SER A 8 -12.02 -8.75 6.79
CA SER A 8 -11.24 -9.16 7.97
C SER A 8 -10.60 -10.55 7.79
N ASN A 9 -11.31 -11.48 7.17
CA ASN A 9 -10.77 -12.81 6.87
C ASN A 9 -9.64 -12.74 5.84
N ILE A 10 -9.81 -11.95 4.77
CA ILE A 10 -8.74 -11.73 3.77
C ILE A 10 -7.52 -11.10 4.43
N ALA A 11 -7.71 -10.03 5.22
CA ALA A 11 -6.62 -9.34 5.89
C ALA A 11 -5.85 -10.25 6.86
N SER A 12 -6.54 -11.13 7.58
CA SER A 12 -5.89 -12.12 8.44
C SER A 12 -4.99 -13.06 7.64
N GLN A 13 -5.47 -13.57 6.50
CA GLN A 13 -4.67 -14.44 5.63
C GLN A 13 -3.49 -13.68 5.01
N VAL A 14 -3.71 -12.45 4.54
CA VAL A 14 -2.63 -11.60 3.99
C VAL A 14 -1.50 -11.40 5.01
N ARG A 15 -1.82 -11.14 6.29
CA ARG A 15 -0.80 -11.05 7.35
C ARG A 15 -0.04 -12.37 7.54
N ARG A 16 -0.71 -13.51 7.47
CA ARG A 16 -0.07 -14.83 7.53
C ARG A 16 0.90 -15.02 6.36
N ASP A 17 0.47 -14.67 5.16
CA ASP A 17 1.28 -14.79 3.94
C ASP A 17 2.53 -13.91 4.01
N ILE A 18 2.39 -12.65 4.48
CA ILE A 18 3.53 -11.73 4.69
C ILE A 18 4.59 -12.39 5.57
N LEU A 19 4.19 -12.91 6.74
CA LEU A 19 5.10 -13.53 7.70
C LEU A 19 5.79 -14.76 7.10
N ARG A 20 5.05 -15.61 6.40
CA ARG A 20 5.57 -16.82 5.75
C ARG A 20 6.56 -16.47 4.63
N MET A 21 6.19 -15.54 3.76
CA MET A 21 7.06 -15.05 2.67
C MET A 21 8.40 -14.53 3.20
N VAL A 22 8.37 -13.57 4.12
CA VAL A 22 9.60 -12.92 4.60
C VAL A 22 10.46 -13.85 5.46
N THR A 23 9.84 -14.78 6.19
CA THR A 23 10.55 -15.79 6.98
C THR A 23 11.30 -16.76 6.08
N LYS A 24 10.63 -17.32 5.07
CA LYS A 24 11.25 -18.22 4.10
C LYS A 24 12.39 -17.52 3.36
N ALA A 25 12.16 -16.30 2.90
CA ALA A 25 13.18 -15.52 2.19
C ALA A 25 14.33 -15.06 3.12
N LYS A 26 14.19 -15.15 4.46
CA LYS A 26 15.11 -14.60 5.46
C LYS A 26 15.41 -13.13 5.22
N SER A 27 14.49 -12.42 4.59
CA SER A 27 14.65 -11.03 4.15
C SER A 27 13.30 -10.44 3.79
N GLY A 28 13.10 -9.16 4.07
CA GLY A 28 11.89 -8.41 3.73
C GLY A 28 11.47 -7.45 4.83
N HIS A 29 10.36 -6.77 4.60
CA HIS A 29 9.87 -5.69 5.46
C HIS A 29 8.49 -6.07 6.02
N PRO A 30 8.42 -6.82 7.14
CA PRO A 30 7.14 -7.23 7.70
C PRO A 30 6.36 -6.08 8.35
N GLY A 31 7.03 -5.15 9.04
CA GLY A 31 6.38 -4.14 9.87
C GLY A 31 5.37 -3.28 9.11
N GLY A 32 5.83 -2.56 8.09
CA GLY A 32 4.96 -1.75 7.23
C GLY A 32 4.01 -2.56 6.35
N SER A 33 4.41 -3.80 5.96
CA SER A 33 3.49 -4.71 5.26
C SER A 33 2.29 -5.10 6.13
N LEU A 34 2.52 -5.34 7.44
CA LEU A 34 1.45 -5.66 8.39
C LEU A 34 0.55 -4.45 8.69
N SER A 35 1.11 -3.23 8.80
CA SER A 35 0.32 -2.01 9.02
C SER A 35 -0.58 -1.68 7.85
N SER A 36 -0.10 -1.83 6.62
CA SER A 36 -0.84 -1.47 5.40
C SER A 36 -1.86 -2.54 4.95
N THR A 37 -1.95 -3.67 5.65
CA THR A 37 -2.76 -4.83 5.22
C THR A 37 -4.22 -4.49 5.06
N ASP A 38 -4.85 -3.84 6.05
CA ASP A 38 -6.31 -3.54 6.02
C ASP A 38 -6.63 -2.52 4.93
N ILE A 39 -5.76 -1.52 4.74
CA ILE A 39 -5.88 -0.48 3.72
C ILE A 39 -5.90 -1.13 2.31
N LEU A 40 -4.89 -1.96 2.00
CA LEU A 40 -4.79 -2.58 0.68
C LEU A 40 -5.87 -3.66 0.48
N THR A 41 -6.26 -4.38 1.53
CA THR A 41 -7.39 -5.31 1.46
C THR A 41 -8.69 -4.58 1.11
N ALA A 42 -9.02 -3.48 1.81
CA ALA A 42 -10.20 -2.69 1.48
C ALA A 42 -10.15 -2.12 0.05
N LEU A 43 -8.99 -1.60 -0.36
CA LEU A 43 -8.79 -1.01 -1.67
C LEU A 43 -9.07 -2.03 -2.80
N PHE A 44 -8.40 -3.18 -2.78
CA PHE A 44 -8.49 -4.16 -3.87
C PHE A 44 -9.78 -4.97 -3.87
N PHE A 45 -10.38 -5.24 -2.71
CA PHE A 45 -11.56 -6.12 -2.64
C PHE A 45 -12.90 -5.38 -2.57
N ARG A 46 -12.87 -4.03 -2.43
CA ARG A 46 -14.11 -3.27 -2.29
C ARG A 46 -14.16 -1.92 -3.02
N VAL A 47 -13.04 -1.27 -3.25
CA VAL A 47 -12.99 0.13 -3.71
C VAL A 47 -12.61 0.26 -5.18
N MET A 48 -11.50 -0.35 -5.59
CA MET A 48 -10.99 -0.26 -6.96
C MET A 48 -11.90 -0.93 -7.98
N ASP A 49 -12.09 -0.27 -9.10
CA ASP A 49 -12.63 -0.86 -10.31
C ASP A 49 -11.50 -1.47 -11.14
N HIS A 50 -11.30 -2.77 -10.99
CA HIS A 50 -10.22 -3.50 -11.65
C HIS A 50 -10.64 -4.93 -12.00
N ASP A 51 -10.06 -5.47 -13.08
CA ASP A 51 -10.24 -6.85 -13.50
C ASP A 51 -8.88 -7.50 -13.80
N PRO A 52 -8.43 -8.45 -12.98
CA PRO A 52 -7.18 -9.16 -13.20
C PRO A 52 -7.09 -9.88 -14.54
N ALA A 53 -8.22 -10.33 -15.11
CA ALA A 53 -8.25 -11.09 -16.35
C ALA A 53 -7.94 -10.21 -17.59
N THR A 54 -8.30 -8.92 -17.52
CA THR A 54 -8.08 -7.94 -18.59
C THR A 54 -6.98 -6.93 -18.27
N TRP A 55 -6.32 -7.09 -17.12
CA TRP A 55 -5.32 -6.14 -16.67
C TRP A 55 -4.15 -6.01 -17.66
N THR A 56 -3.79 -4.79 -17.94
CA THR A 56 -2.56 -4.43 -18.66
C THR A 56 -1.81 -3.34 -17.90
N ARG A 57 -0.50 -3.21 -18.16
CA ARG A 57 0.31 -2.17 -17.50
C ARG A 57 -0.16 -0.74 -17.80
N GLN A 58 -0.84 -0.53 -18.92
CA GLN A 58 -1.42 0.77 -19.31
C GLN A 58 -2.66 1.13 -18.48
N THR A 59 -3.28 0.16 -17.80
CA THR A 59 -4.48 0.34 -16.97
C THR A 59 -5.64 1.11 -17.64
N ALA A 60 -5.73 1.05 -18.98
CA ALA A 60 -6.81 1.68 -19.70
C ALA A 60 -8.15 1.01 -19.35
N GLY A 61 -9.17 1.82 -19.04
CA GLY A 61 -10.51 1.34 -18.72
C GLY A 61 -10.64 0.66 -17.35
N GLN A 62 -9.71 0.85 -16.44
CA GLN A 62 -9.77 0.40 -15.05
C GLN A 62 -8.91 1.29 -14.14
N ASP A 63 -9.12 1.21 -12.83
CA ASP A 63 -8.33 1.94 -11.86
C ASP A 63 -6.86 1.46 -11.85
N ALA A 64 -5.95 2.37 -11.52
CA ALA A 64 -4.53 2.08 -11.40
C ALA A 64 -4.09 2.14 -9.94
N PHE A 65 -3.24 1.21 -9.51
CA PHE A 65 -2.59 1.24 -8.19
C PHE A 65 -1.07 1.26 -8.32
N LEU A 66 -0.42 2.13 -7.56
CA LEU A 66 1.04 2.21 -7.42
C LEU A 66 1.45 2.06 -5.95
N LEU A 67 2.42 1.20 -5.69
CA LEU A 67 3.07 1.12 -4.39
C LEU A 67 4.33 2.00 -4.43
N SER A 68 4.27 3.21 -3.86
CA SER A 68 5.44 4.11 -3.78
C SER A 68 6.44 3.59 -2.73
N ALA A 69 5.95 3.22 -1.55
CA ALA A 69 6.71 2.55 -0.51
C ALA A 69 7.03 1.10 -0.92
N GLY A 70 7.91 0.92 -1.90
CA GLY A 70 8.17 -0.37 -2.56
C GLY A 70 8.65 -1.48 -1.66
N HIS A 71 9.20 -1.16 -0.49
CA HIS A 71 9.58 -2.14 0.52
C HIS A 71 8.37 -2.89 1.12
N LEU A 72 7.14 -2.36 0.97
CA LEU A 72 5.89 -3.03 1.34
C LEU A 72 5.45 -4.07 0.28
N ALA A 73 6.34 -4.51 -0.61
CA ALA A 73 6.07 -5.52 -1.62
C ALA A 73 5.37 -6.79 -1.07
N PRO A 74 5.68 -7.33 0.13
CA PRO A 74 5.02 -8.53 0.64
C PRO A 74 3.50 -8.39 0.76
N VAL A 75 2.98 -7.28 1.30
CA VAL A 75 1.54 -7.08 1.38
C VAL A 75 0.92 -6.94 -0.01
N LEU A 76 1.56 -6.19 -0.92
CA LEU A 76 1.05 -6.03 -2.29
C LEU A 76 0.97 -7.38 -3.01
N TYR A 77 1.99 -8.22 -2.91
CA TYR A 77 1.99 -9.52 -3.58
C TYR A 77 0.89 -10.45 -3.04
N SER A 78 0.70 -10.51 -1.71
CA SER A 78 -0.37 -11.30 -1.14
C SER A 78 -1.75 -10.80 -1.59
N VAL A 79 -2.00 -9.49 -1.53
CA VAL A 79 -3.26 -8.90 -1.98
C VAL A 79 -3.51 -9.17 -3.47
N LEU A 80 -2.52 -8.98 -4.34
CA LEU A 80 -2.64 -9.27 -5.77
C LEU A 80 -2.93 -10.75 -6.05
N ALA A 81 -2.26 -11.67 -5.34
CA ALA A 81 -2.50 -13.11 -5.50
C ALA A 81 -3.94 -13.48 -5.13
N HIS A 82 -4.42 -13.02 -3.95
CA HIS A 82 -5.81 -13.26 -3.52
C HIS A 82 -6.84 -12.53 -4.38
N ALA A 83 -6.48 -11.41 -5.01
CA ALA A 83 -7.32 -10.73 -6.00
C ALA A 83 -7.32 -11.41 -7.38
N GLY A 84 -6.53 -12.47 -7.58
CA GLY A 84 -6.56 -13.29 -8.80
C GLY A 84 -5.59 -12.88 -9.90
N TYR A 85 -4.62 -12.00 -9.62
CA TYR A 85 -3.62 -11.59 -10.62
C TYR A 85 -2.60 -12.69 -10.94
N PHE A 86 -2.30 -13.57 -9.98
CA PHE A 86 -1.44 -14.74 -10.14
C PHE A 86 -1.71 -15.77 -9.04
N PRO A 87 -1.25 -17.03 -9.17
CA PRO A 87 -1.52 -18.08 -8.20
C PRO A 87 -0.95 -17.78 -6.81
N VAL A 88 -1.72 -17.98 -5.74
CA VAL A 88 -1.30 -17.79 -4.34
C VAL A 88 -0.05 -18.61 -4.00
N SER A 89 0.09 -19.82 -4.57
CA SER A 89 1.27 -20.68 -4.38
C SER A 89 2.60 -20.04 -4.82
N GLU A 90 2.55 -19.01 -5.70
CA GLU A 90 3.74 -18.28 -6.14
C GLU A 90 4.32 -17.43 -5.01
N LEU A 91 3.54 -17.05 -3.99
CA LEU A 91 4.00 -16.31 -2.82
C LEU A 91 5.19 -17.00 -2.14
N ALA A 92 5.24 -18.33 -2.19
CA ALA A 92 6.36 -19.11 -1.67
C ALA A 92 7.72 -18.80 -2.34
N THR A 93 7.75 -18.05 -3.42
CA THR A 93 8.97 -17.75 -4.19
C THR A 93 9.53 -16.35 -3.96
N LEU A 94 9.03 -15.62 -2.94
CA LEU A 94 9.53 -14.27 -2.67
C LEU A 94 11.07 -14.25 -2.59
N ARG A 95 11.70 -13.40 -3.40
CA ARG A 95 13.16 -13.18 -3.48
C ARG A 95 13.98 -14.42 -3.89
N ASP A 96 13.34 -15.51 -4.31
CA ASP A 96 14.08 -16.64 -4.90
C ASP A 96 14.71 -16.21 -6.24
N PHE A 97 15.86 -16.75 -6.59
CA PHE A 97 16.50 -16.44 -7.86
C PHE A 97 15.59 -16.80 -9.04
N GLY A 98 15.34 -15.85 -9.93
CA GLY A 98 14.45 -16.00 -11.07
C GLY A 98 12.95 -15.88 -10.77
N SER A 99 12.55 -15.66 -9.52
CA SER A 99 11.16 -15.37 -9.18
C SER A 99 10.70 -14.02 -9.71
N ARG A 100 9.41 -13.91 -10.06
CA ARG A 100 8.76 -12.63 -10.38
C ARG A 100 8.52 -11.77 -9.14
N LEU A 101 8.48 -12.39 -7.95
CA LEU A 101 8.25 -11.73 -6.66
C LEU A 101 9.58 -11.21 -6.11
N GLN A 102 10.02 -10.09 -6.65
CA GLN A 102 11.25 -9.42 -6.26
C GLN A 102 11.12 -8.75 -4.87
N GLY A 103 12.24 -8.40 -4.24
CA GLY A 103 12.24 -7.75 -2.93
C GLY A 103 11.56 -6.38 -2.90
N HIS A 104 11.49 -5.72 -4.04
CA HIS A 104 10.69 -4.55 -4.35
C HIS A 104 9.98 -4.80 -5.68
N PRO A 105 8.79 -4.21 -5.93
CA PRO A 105 8.09 -4.41 -7.19
C PRO A 105 8.97 -4.09 -8.39
N SER A 106 8.97 -4.99 -9.38
CA SER A 106 9.73 -4.84 -10.62
C SER A 106 8.86 -5.16 -11.82
N THR A 107 9.06 -4.42 -12.91
CA THR A 107 8.37 -4.65 -14.18
C THR A 107 9.15 -5.61 -15.11
N GLU A 108 10.35 -6.01 -14.74
CA GLU A 108 11.24 -6.83 -15.56
C GLU A 108 10.62 -8.21 -15.87
N HIS A 109 9.99 -8.83 -14.91
CA HIS A 109 9.40 -10.17 -15.07
C HIS A 109 7.89 -10.15 -15.36
N ASN A 110 7.34 -8.99 -15.73
CA ASN A 110 5.93 -8.82 -16.11
C ASN A 110 4.92 -9.43 -15.13
N LEU A 111 5.15 -9.24 -13.81
CA LEU A 111 4.17 -9.65 -12.82
C LEU A 111 2.88 -8.82 -13.00
N PRO A 112 1.71 -9.46 -13.22
CA PRO A 112 0.46 -8.74 -13.31
C PRO A 112 0.17 -7.94 -12.03
N GLY A 113 -0.42 -6.75 -12.18
CA GLY A 113 -0.68 -5.83 -11.06
C GLY A 113 0.45 -4.83 -10.81
N ILE A 114 1.66 -5.04 -11.35
CA ILE A 114 2.79 -4.13 -11.17
C ILE A 114 2.92 -3.18 -12.35
N ILE A 115 2.60 -1.92 -12.13
CA ILE A 115 2.64 -0.86 -13.15
C ILE A 115 4.05 -0.27 -13.26
N LEU A 116 4.70 -0.02 -12.13
CA LEU A 116 5.97 0.68 -12.03
C LEU A 116 6.91 -0.07 -11.08
N PRO A 117 8.22 -0.16 -11.37
CA PRO A 117 9.18 -0.57 -10.36
C PRO A 117 9.25 0.49 -9.24
N SER A 118 9.38 0.04 -8.01
CA SER A 118 9.49 0.93 -6.84
C SER A 118 10.56 0.45 -5.86
N GLY A 119 10.91 1.30 -4.89
CA GLY A 119 12.00 1.05 -3.94
C GLY A 119 12.85 2.29 -3.71
N SER A 120 12.97 3.17 -4.71
CA SER A 120 13.45 4.55 -4.52
C SER A 120 12.27 5.36 -4.02
N LEU A 121 12.29 5.76 -2.75
CA LEU A 121 11.17 6.45 -2.10
C LEU A 121 10.92 7.83 -2.74
N GLY A 122 9.69 8.31 -2.63
CA GLY A 122 9.26 9.59 -3.18
C GLY A 122 8.90 9.58 -4.67
N GLN A 123 9.24 8.54 -5.44
CA GLN A 123 9.04 8.52 -6.89
C GLN A 123 7.62 8.14 -7.32
N GLY A 124 6.96 7.28 -6.52
CA GLY A 124 5.66 6.73 -6.88
C GLY A 124 4.56 7.77 -7.02
N LEU A 125 4.55 8.81 -6.16
CA LEU A 125 3.55 9.88 -6.24
C LEU A 125 3.67 10.68 -7.54
N SER A 126 4.90 10.97 -7.99
CA SER A 126 5.14 11.66 -9.28
C SER A 126 4.64 10.82 -10.45
N ALA A 127 4.92 9.52 -10.44
CA ALA A 127 4.43 8.60 -11.47
C ALA A 127 2.90 8.49 -11.46
N ALA A 128 2.28 8.42 -10.28
CA ALA A 128 0.83 8.41 -10.13
C ALA A 128 0.18 9.69 -10.68
N ALA A 129 0.78 10.85 -10.40
CA ALA A 129 0.32 12.11 -10.97
C ALA A 129 0.43 12.14 -12.49
N GLY A 130 1.50 11.57 -13.07
CA GLY A 130 1.68 11.42 -14.51
C GLY A 130 0.60 10.52 -15.13
N ILE A 131 0.29 9.38 -14.51
CA ILE A 131 -0.76 8.45 -14.98
C ILE A 131 -2.16 9.11 -14.86
N ALA A 132 -2.43 9.83 -13.76
CA ALA A 132 -3.71 10.54 -13.59
C ALA A 132 -3.90 11.63 -14.64
N LEU A 133 -2.82 12.34 -15.00
CA LEU A 133 -2.84 13.32 -16.07
C LEU A 133 -3.07 12.66 -17.43
N ALA A 134 -2.41 11.53 -17.72
CA ALA A 134 -2.61 10.79 -18.96
C ALA A 134 -4.06 10.31 -19.09
N LYS A 135 -4.61 9.66 -18.05
CA LYS A 135 -6.04 9.23 -18.04
C LYS A 135 -6.99 10.40 -18.31
N ARG A 136 -6.75 11.55 -17.70
CA ARG A 136 -7.57 12.74 -17.96
C ARG A 136 -7.48 13.22 -19.41
N LEU A 137 -6.28 13.21 -20.01
CA LEU A 137 -6.08 13.60 -21.42
C LEU A 137 -6.75 12.62 -22.39
N ASP A 138 -6.78 11.33 -22.04
CA ASP A 138 -7.43 10.28 -22.80
C ASP A 138 -8.95 10.21 -22.57
N GLY A 139 -9.49 11.01 -21.63
CA GLY A 139 -10.90 10.96 -21.25
C GLY A 139 -11.29 9.70 -20.47
N ASP A 140 -10.30 8.99 -19.89
CA ASP A 140 -10.51 7.82 -19.04
C ASP A 140 -11.00 8.27 -17.64
N PRO A 141 -12.20 7.87 -17.20
CA PRO A 141 -12.76 8.33 -15.93
C PRO A 141 -12.19 7.64 -14.69
N HIS A 142 -11.38 6.60 -14.87
CA HIS A 142 -10.84 5.78 -13.77
C HIS A 142 -9.81 6.52 -12.95
N ARG A 143 -9.67 6.07 -11.71
CA ARG A 143 -8.81 6.69 -10.71
C ARG A 143 -7.40 6.12 -10.72
N VAL A 144 -6.51 6.86 -10.10
CA VAL A 144 -5.16 6.41 -9.75
C VAL A 144 -5.01 6.46 -8.23
N PHE A 145 -4.67 5.32 -7.65
CA PHE A 145 -4.36 5.17 -6.23
C PHE A 145 -2.86 4.97 -6.04
N VAL A 146 -2.30 5.57 -5.01
CA VAL A 146 -0.89 5.39 -4.66
C VAL A 146 -0.72 5.31 -3.15
N LEU A 147 0.04 4.31 -2.67
CA LEU A 147 0.37 4.18 -1.25
C LEU A 147 1.81 4.61 -1.00
N CYS A 148 1.97 5.60 -0.12
CA CYS A 148 3.23 6.09 0.40
C CYS A 148 3.39 5.71 1.87
N GLY A 149 4.62 5.72 2.38
CA GLY A 149 4.91 5.70 3.81
C GLY A 149 4.95 7.12 4.39
N ASP A 150 4.80 7.23 5.70
CA ASP A 150 4.98 8.51 6.40
C ASP A 150 6.44 8.99 6.35
N GLY A 151 7.41 8.14 6.68
CA GLY A 151 8.83 8.45 6.52
C GLY A 151 9.23 8.75 5.06
N GLU A 152 8.54 8.19 4.07
CA GLU A 152 8.73 8.56 2.66
C GLU A 152 8.36 10.03 2.39
N SER A 153 7.46 10.61 3.19
CA SER A 153 7.10 12.03 3.05
C SER A 153 8.20 13.01 3.47
N GLU A 154 9.32 12.52 4.01
CA GLU A 154 10.54 13.29 4.23
C GLU A 154 11.28 13.59 2.90
N GLU A 155 11.01 12.83 1.83
CA GLU A 155 11.59 13.06 0.51
C GLU A 155 11.02 14.33 -0.16
N GLY A 156 11.89 15.22 -0.62
CA GLY A 156 11.48 16.47 -1.32
C GLY A 156 10.61 16.21 -2.55
N GLN A 157 10.84 15.08 -3.24
CA GLN A 157 10.09 14.67 -4.42
C GLN A 157 8.58 14.50 -4.14
N ILE A 158 8.17 14.10 -2.93
CA ILE A 158 6.76 14.03 -2.52
C ILE A 158 6.11 15.41 -2.65
N TRP A 159 6.76 16.45 -2.15
CA TRP A 159 6.22 17.82 -2.14
C TRP A 159 6.24 18.45 -3.51
N GLU A 160 7.23 18.16 -4.35
CA GLU A 160 7.24 18.55 -5.76
C GLU A 160 6.05 17.94 -6.52
N ALA A 161 5.79 16.64 -6.32
CA ALA A 161 4.65 15.96 -6.90
C ALA A 161 3.32 16.49 -6.37
N ALA A 162 3.26 16.83 -5.07
CA ALA A 162 2.07 17.41 -4.44
C ALA A 162 1.69 18.74 -5.07
N MET A 163 2.66 19.66 -5.26
CA MET A 163 2.43 20.94 -5.94
C MET A 163 1.93 20.73 -7.38
N PHE A 164 2.58 19.83 -8.12
CA PHE A 164 2.20 19.53 -9.51
C PHE A 164 0.77 19.00 -9.60
N ALA A 165 0.43 18.00 -8.79
CA ALA A 165 -0.88 17.36 -8.83
C ALA A 165 -2.02 18.34 -8.49
N ALA A 166 -1.83 19.19 -7.47
CA ALA A 166 -2.77 20.23 -7.08
C ALA A 166 -2.92 21.30 -8.19
N HIS A 167 -1.79 21.79 -8.75
CA HIS A 167 -1.81 22.76 -9.83
C HIS A 167 -2.54 22.23 -11.08
N GLN A 168 -2.33 20.97 -11.40
CA GLN A 168 -3.01 20.31 -12.53
C GLN A 168 -4.46 19.94 -12.21
N GLY A 169 -4.93 20.06 -10.99
CA GLY A 169 -6.32 19.72 -10.62
C GLY A 169 -6.64 18.23 -10.83
N LEU A 170 -5.76 17.32 -10.40
CA LEU A 170 -5.88 15.87 -10.63
C LEU A 170 -6.85 15.25 -9.62
N ASP A 171 -8.13 15.53 -9.72
CA ASP A 171 -9.17 15.08 -8.78
C ASP A 171 -9.49 13.57 -8.82
N LYS A 172 -8.92 12.84 -9.79
CA LYS A 172 -8.96 11.37 -9.83
C LYS A 172 -7.72 10.71 -9.20
N LEU A 173 -6.77 11.49 -8.70
CA LEU A 173 -5.63 10.99 -7.94
C LEU A 173 -5.98 10.93 -6.46
N VAL A 174 -5.93 9.71 -5.90
CA VAL A 174 -6.08 9.43 -4.47
C VAL A 174 -4.78 8.87 -3.94
N ALA A 175 -4.05 9.65 -3.16
CA ALA A 175 -2.87 9.20 -2.45
C ALA A 175 -3.24 8.77 -1.03
N MET A 176 -2.52 7.79 -0.52
CA MET A 176 -2.67 7.24 0.82
C MET A 176 -1.33 7.28 1.52
N THR A 177 -1.32 7.53 2.81
CA THR A 177 -0.14 7.39 3.66
C THR A 177 -0.40 6.34 4.73
N ASP A 178 0.48 5.32 4.80
CA ASP A 178 0.59 4.43 5.96
C ASP A 178 1.29 5.23 7.08
N TRP A 179 0.47 5.88 7.92
CA TRP A 179 0.96 6.79 8.94
C TRP A 179 1.13 6.04 10.27
N ASN A 180 2.21 5.24 10.33
CA ASN A 180 2.52 4.38 11.48
C ASN A 180 3.54 5.00 12.46
N GLY A 181 4.09 6.17 12.14
CA GLY A 181 5.03 6.91 12.99
C GLY A 181 6.43 6.31 13.08
N GLN A 182 6.76 5.30 12.27
CA GLN A 182 8.02 4.58 12.33
C GLN A 182 8.71 4.53 10.97
N GLN A 183 10.03 4.66 10.99
CA GLN A 183 10.87 4.40 9.83
C GLN A 183 12.07 3.52 10.23
N ILE A 184 12.96 3.17 9.30
CA ILE A 184 14.06 2.22 9.52
C ILE A 184 14.98 2.61 10.68
N ASP A 185 15.22 3.91 10.86
CA ASP A 185 16.18 4.45 11.85
C ASP A 185 15.55 4.82 13.21
N GLY A 186 14.22 4.76 13.32
CA GLY A 186 13.52 5.13 14.55
C GLY A 186 12.10 5.63 14.31
N ARG A 187 11.62 6.46 15.24
CA ARG A 187 10.34 7.16 15.05
C ARG A 187 10.53 8.29 14.04
N VAL A 188 9.54 8.49 13.18
CA VAL A 188 9.58 9.56 12.18
C VAL A 188 9.85 10.92 12.83
N GLU A 189 9.21 11.22 13.97
CA GLU A 189 9.38 12.48 14.70
C GLU A 189 10.81 12.69 15.22
N ASP A 190 11.56 11.61 15.50
CA ASP A 190 12.92 11.69 16.01
C ASP A 190 13.99 11.81 14.90
N VAL A 191 13.64 11.44 13.67
CA VAL A 191 14.57 11.42 12.53
C VAL A 191 14.53 12.72 11.75
N ALA A 192 13.40 13.10 11.14
CA ALA A 192 13.26 14.34 10.38
C ALA A 192 11.99 15.15 10.70
N GLY A 193 11.06 14.58 11.43
CA GLY A 193 9.85 15.23 11.93
C GLY A 193 8.88 15.71 10.86
N LEU A 194 7.73 15.06 10.77
CA LEU A 194 6.66 15.43 9.84
C LEU A 194 5.51 16.15 10.56
N ASP A 195 5.81 16.90 11.61
CA ASP A 195 4.82 17.64 12.38
C ASP A 195 3.79 18.33 11.46
N ALA A 196 2.53 18.29 11.88
CA ALA A 196 1.44 18.90 11.11
C ALA A 196 1.30 18.36 9.67
N LEU A 197 1.40 17.04 9.48
CA LEU A 197 1.33 16.40 8.15
C LEU A 197 0.01 16.74 7.43
N GLU A 198 -1.12 16.78 8.13
CA GLU A 198 -2.43 17.17 7.60
C GLU A 198 -2.42 18.60 7.07
N GLU A 199 -1.88 19.54 7.85
CA GLU A 199 -1.77 20.93 7.47
C GLU A 199 -0.84 21.14 6.27
N LYS A 200 0.24 20.38 6.19
CA LYS A 200 1.16 20.41 5.03
C LYS A 200 0.42 20.03 3.76
N TRP A 201 -0.26 18.88 3.72
CA TRP A 201 -1.03 18.46 2.55
C TRP A 201 -2.13 19.45 2.18
N THR A 202 -2.83 19.99 3.18
CA THR A 202 -3.84 21.02 2.98
C THR A 202 -3.23 22.29 2.36
N ALA A 203 -2.07 22.73 2.86
CA ALA A 203 -1.36 23.92 2.35
C ALA A 203 -0.87 23.72 0.90
N PHE A 204 -0.57 22.47 0.50
CA PHE A 204 -0.25 22.12 -0.89
C PHE A 204 -1.48 22.02 -1.79
N GLY A 205 -2.69 22.30 -1.28
CA GLY A 205 -3.92 22.39 -2.06
C GLY A 205 -4.67 21.08 -2.25
N TRP A 206 -4.36 20.05 -1.46
CA TRP A 206 -5.04 18.76 -1.49
C TRP A 206 -6.29 18.74 -0.58
N ASN A 207 -7.26 17.90 -0.92
CA ASN A 207 -8.22 17.43 0.07
C ASN A 207 -7.48 16.46 1.01
N VAL A 208 -7.76 16.55 2.32
CA VAL A 208 -7.15 15.65 3.30
C VAL A 208 -8.23 14.93 4.09
N VAL A 209 -8.09 13.64 4.26
CA VAL A 209 -8.95 12.78 5.08
C VAL A 209 -8.06 12.02 6.06
N VAL A 210 -8.35 12.10 7.35
CA VAL A 210 -7.67 11.30 8.38
C VAL A 210 -8.60 10.16 8.79
N ALA A 211 -8.08 8.94 8.87
CA ALA A 211 -8.89 7.75 9.17
C ALA A 211 -8.08 6.73 9.99
N ASP A 212 -8.77 5.91 10.78
CA ASP A 212 -8.20 4.73 11.41
C ASP A 212 -7.92 3.68 10.32
N GLY A 213 -6.65 3.32 10.14
CA GLY A 213 -6.18 2.38 9.12
C GLY A 213 -6.36 0.91 9.50
N HIS A 214 -6.95 0.61 10.67
CA HIS A 214 -7.24 -0.74 11.15
C HIS A 214 -8.75 -1.01 11.35
N ASP A 215 -9.60 0.02 11.21
CA ASP A 215 -11.05 -0.15 11.17
C ASP A 215 -11.58 -0.09 9.73
N PHE A 216 -12.07 -1.21 9.21
CA PHE A 216 -12.63 -1.28 7.85
C PHE A 216 -13.77 -0.30 7.60
N SER A 217 -14.58 0.05 8.62
CA SER A 217 -15.65 1.04 8.46
C SER A 217 -15.05 2.42 8.23
N SER A 218 -14.03 2.80 9.00
CA SER A 218 -13.29 4.05 8.85
C SER A 218 -12.56 4.12 7.51
N ILE A 219 -11.86 3.04 7.12
CA ILE A 219 -11.15 2.93 5.84
C ILE A 219 -12.11 3.13 4.65
N LEU A 220 -13.24 2.41 4.64
CA LEU A 220 -14.21 2.49 3.55
C LEU A 220 -14.87 3.87 3.46
N GLN A 221 -15.19 4.49 4.61
CA GLN A 221 -15.70 5.85 4.65
C GLN A 221 -14.70 6.86 4.09
N ALA A 222 -13.40 6.71 4.42
CA ALA A 222 -12.35 7.57 3.90
C ALA A 222 -12.24 7.47 2.37
N PHE A 223 -12.29 6.26 1.83
CA PHE A 223 -12.30 6.04 0.38
C PHE A 223 -13.58 6.60 -0.27
N GLU A 224 -14.74 6.45 0.36
CA GLU A 224 -15.98 7.02 -0.17
C GLU A 224 -15.88 8.55 -0.27
N ILE A 225 -15.38 9.22 0.77
CA ILE A 225 -15.15 10.68 0.75
C ILE A 225 -14.16 11.06 -0.35
N ALA A 226 -13.03 10.36 -0.45
CA ALA A 226 -11.99 10.64 -1.45
C ALA A 226 -12.51 10.43 -2.88
N CYS A 227 -13.26 9.36 -3.11
CA CYS A 227 -13.81 9.03 -4.43
C CYS A 227 -14.99 9.93 -4.83
N ALA A 228 -15.74 10.48 -3.87
CA ALA A 228 -16.83 11.42 -4.15
C ALA A 228 -16.33 12.85 -4.42
N ALA A 229 -15.09 13.18 -4.06
CA ALA A 229 -14.53 14.51 -4.28
C ALA A 229 -14.45 14.83 -5.77
N ALA A 230 -15.09 15.93 -6.18
CA ALA A 230 -15.15 16.40 -7.57
C ALA A 230 -14.92 17.92 -7.63
N ASN A 231 -13.95 18.40 -6.86
CA ASN A 231 -13.68 19.83 -6.67
C ASN A 231 -12.40 20.31 -7.37
N GLY A 232 -11.85 19.49 -8.27
CA GLY A 232 -10.63 19.79 -9.00
C GLY A 232 -9.36 19.69 -8.14
N LYS A 233 -9.40 18.97 -7.01
CA LYS A 233 -8.24 18.75 -6.13
C LYS A 233 -7.97 17.27 -5.96
N PRO A 234 -6.71 16.82 -5.96
CA PRO A 234 -6.35 15.48 -5.53
C PRO A 234 -6.66 15.28 -4.05
N THR A 235 -6.77 14.03 -3.61
CA THR A 235 -7.07 13.69 -2.21
C THR A 235 -5.93 12.87 -1.62
N MET A 236 -5.50 13.25 -0.41
CA MET A 236 -4.61 12.48 0.45
C MET A 236 -5.44 11.86 1.59
N ILE A 237 -5.34 10.56 1.77
CA ILE A 237 -5.89 9.88 2.95
C ILE A 237 -4.70 9.54 3.87
N LEU A 238 -4.70 10.10 5.07
CA LEU A 238 -3.72 9.79 6.12
C LEU A 238 -4.31 8.69 7.00
N PHE A 239 -3.88 7.46 6.76
CA PHE A 239 -4.32 6.32 7.56
C PHE A 239 -3.44 6.17 8.79
N GLN A 240 -3.99 6.46 9.97
CA GLN A 240 -3.34 6.18 11.24
C GLN A 240 -3.28 4.67 11.45
N THR A 241 -2.07 4.14 11.51
CA THR A 241 -1.77 2.71 11.59
C THR A 241 -0.75 2.42 12.68
N GLU A 242 -0.51 1.15 12.92
CA GLU A 242 0.51 0.66 13.82
C GLU A 242 1.45 -0.28 13.06
N MET A 243 2.76 0.06 13.02
CA MET A 243 3.76 -0.83 12.42
C MET A 243 3.72 -2.21 13.09
N GLY A 244 3.67 -3.28 12.30
CA GLY A 244 3.63 -4.64 12.85
C GLY A 244 2.28 -5.08 13.39
N HIS A 245 1.19 -4.38 13.04
CA HIS A 245 -0.16 -4.65 13.53
C HIS A 245 -0.60 -6.11 13.37
N GLY A 246 -1.22 -6.65 14.43
CA GLY A 246 -1.70 -8.03 14.49
C GLY A 246 -0.70 -9.03 15.10
N VAL A 247 0.55 -8.59 15.40
CA VAL A 247 1.57 -9.43 16.05
C VAL A 247 2.17 -8.65 17.24
N ASP A 248 1.89 -9.09 18.43
CA ASP A 248 2.16 -8.38 19.69
C ASP A 248 3.62 -7.92 19.88
N PHE A 249 4.59 -8.79 19.54
CA PHE A 249 6.02 -8.46 19.67
C PHE A 249 6.57 -7.64 18.48
N MET A 250 5.78 -7.41 17.44
CA MET A 250 6.13 -6.56 16.29
C MET A 250 5.48 -5.18 16.35
N ALA A 251 4.37 -5.07 17.08
CA ALA A 251 3.53 -3.89 17.11
C ALA A 251 4.25 -2.66 17.69
N GLY A 252 4.09 -1.51 17.02
CA GLY A 252 4.53 -0.21 17.49
C GLY A 252 6.05 0.03 17.52
N THR A 253 6.86 -0.80 16.85
CA THR A 253 8.33 -0.67 16.90
C THR A 253 8.99 -0.73 15.52
N HIS A 254 9.92 0.20 15.25
CA HIS A 254 10.73 0.25 14.03
C HIS A 254 11.64 -0.97 13.83
N GLN A 255 11.92 -1.75 14.89
CA GLN A 255 12.83 -2.90 14.82
C GLN A 255 12.41 -3.94 13.79
N TRP A 256 11.11 -3.99 13.44
CA TRP A 256 10.56 -4.89 12.43
C TRP A 256 10.35 -4.24 11.07
N HIS A 257 10.84 -3.01 10.89
CA HIS A 257 10.75 -2.33 9.61
C HIS A 257 11.36 -3.17 8.48
N GLY A 258 12.61 -3.61 8.61
CA GLY A 258 13.35 -4.35 7.57
C GLY A 258 13.95 -5.67 8.07
N LYS A 259 13.44 -6.27 9.14
CA LYS A 259 13.96 -7.49 9.75
C LYS A 259 12.96 -8.64 9.58
N ALA A 260 13.39 -9.71 8.90
CA ALA A 260 12.60 -10.93 8.83
C ALA A 260 12.61 -11.69 10.18
N PRO A 261 11.47 -12.29 10.60
CA PRO A 261 11.43 -13.12 11.80
C PRO A 261 12.17 -14.45 11.61
N SER A 262 12.62 -15.06 12.72
CA SER A 262 13.07 -16.45 12.73
C SER A 262 11.88 -17.40 12.52
N GLU A 263 12.14 -18.69 12.26
CA GLU A 263 11.09 -19.70 12.14
C GLU A 263 10.26 -19.80 13.44
N GLU A 264 10.88 -19.70 14.60
CA GLU A 264 10.21 -19.71 15.92
C GLU A 264 9.34 -18.46 16.10
N GLN A 265 9.86 -17.28 15.75
CA GLN A 265 9.10 -16.04 15.79
C GLN A 265 7.94 -16.05 14.79
N CYS A 266 8.15 -16.59 13.60
CA CYS A 266 7.07 -16.78 12.62
C CYS A 266 5.97 -17.69 13.16
N ALA A 267 6.32 -18.83 13.75
CA ALA A 267 5.34 -19.74 14.34
C ALA A 267 4.54 -19.06 15.47
N ALA A 268 5.22 -18.27 16.33
CA ALA A 268 4.57 -17.50 17.39
C ALA A 268 3.64 -16.40 16.85
N ALA A 269 4.02 -15.74 15.75
CA ALA A 269 3.20 -14.73 15.09
C ALA A 269 1.97 -15.36 14.39
N LEU A 270 2.16 -16.47 13.69
CA LEU A 270 1.07 -17.20 13.02
C LEU A 270 0.03 -17.74 14.01
N ALA A 271 0.45 -18.08 15.25
CA ALA A 271 -0.48 -18.51 16.29
C ALA A 271 -1.43 -17.39 16.78
N GLN A 272 -1.08 -16.13 16.54
CA GLN A 272 -1.90 -14.95 16.86
C GLN A 272 -2.88 -14.58 15.75
N LEU A 273 -2.69 -15.09 14.54
CA LEU A 273 -3.45 -14.76 13.35
C LEU A 273 -4.31 -15.95 12.91
N LYS A 274 -5.60 -15.71 12.72
CA LYS A 274 -6.52 -16.76 12.27
C LYS A 274 -6.20 -17.15 10.82
N GLU A 275 -6.03 -18.45 10.55
CA GLU A 275 -6.02 -19.00 9.19
C GLU A 275 -7.44 -19.00 8.65
N THR A 276 -7.66 -18.38 7.49
CA THR A 276 -9.01 -18.13 6.96
C THR A 276 -9.22 -18.61 5.53
N LEU A 277 -8.21 -18.51 4.68
CA LEU A 277 -8.28 -18.91 3.27
C LEU A 277 -7.34 -20.07 2.93
N GLY A 278 -6.63 -20.58 3.91
CA GLY A 278 -5.64 -21.64 3.77
C GLY A 278 -4.23 -21.09 3.49
N ASP A 279 -3.27 -21.67 4.18
CA ASP A 279 -1.85 -21.37 3.96
C ASP A 279 -1.35 -22.10 2.71
N TYR A 280 -0.58 -21.39 1.81
CA TYR A 280 -0.01 -21.96 0.59
C TYR A 280 1.15 -22.92 0.86
#